data_d2b4a15b344f6be1c740e27a11c34e8e
#
_entry.id   d2b4a15b344f6be1c740e27a11c34e8e
#
_cell.length_a   1.000
_cell.length_b   1.000
_cell.length_c   1.000
_cell.angle_alpha   90.00
_cell.angle_beta   90.00
_cell.angle_gamma   90.00
#
_symmetry.space_group_name_H-M   'P 1'
#
loop_
_entity.id
_entity.type
_entity.pdbx_description
1 polymer ?
#
loop_
_entity_poly.entity_id
_entity_poly.type
_entity_poly.pdbx_seq_one_letter_code
_entity_poly.pdbx_strand_id
1 'polypeptide(L)'
;MAMLGFGLVGGSIARALAAWAPGAWRVAAWTPTGRGPTAALADDVIAVAAASPEDALRDAELIILAAPPMVCLALLDDLAGAWRPLLRSHAVVTDVASTKTAITLRAAALGLPFVGGHPMAGSERTGYGASSADLLVERPWVIVPSAAPDMDARVRSLALACRAVPLDMAAADHDRAVAAVSHLPLVAAAALVGSVAGDVDAPAEDWSAARRLAAGGWRDMTRLARGDVAMGTGIATTNAAALAARIRAYIETLEGWAADLEAEGGPDQDAIETRLRSARGTLEAMP
;
A
#
# COMPACT_ATOMS: atom_id res chain seq x y z
N MET A 1 0.27 -21.78 -5.36
CA MET A 1 -0.17 -20.42 -5.06
C MET A 1 -0.26 -19.62 -6.34
N ALA A 2 -1.36 -18.89 -6.55
CA ALA A 2 -1.51 -17.95 -7.66
C ALA A 2 -1.25 -16.51 -7.17
N MET A 3 -0.60 -15.70 -7.98
CA MET A 3 -0.39 -14.27 -7.71
C MET A 3 -0.91 -13.46 -8.89
N LEU A 4 -2.00 -12.73 -8.68
CA LEU A 4 -2.61 -11.83 -9.65
C LEU A 4 -2.13 -10.40 -9.38
N GLY A 5 -1.28 -9.88 -10.28
CA GLY A 5 -0.42 -8.73 -10.03
C GLY A 5 0.96 -9.17 -9.54
N PHE A 6 2.02 -8.51 -10.03
CA PHE A 6 3.39 -8.90 -9.72
C PHE A 6 4.34 -7.69 -9.84
N GLY A 7 4.14 -6.73 -8.94
CA GLY A 7 4.96 -5.53 -8.81
C GLY A 7 6.01 -5.65 -7.71
N LEU A 8 6.27 -4.55 -7.03
CA LEU A 8 7.20 -4.47 -5.89
C LEU A 8 6.85 -5.49 -4.80
N VAL A 9 5.61 -5.45 -4.26
CA VAL A 9 5.22 -6.28 -3.12
C VAL A 9 5.09 -7.74 -3.52
N GLY A 10 4.37 -8.05 -4.63
CA GLY A 10 4.23 -9.42 -5.12
C GLY A 10 5.57 -10.07 -5.47
N GLY A 11 6.46 -9.31 -6.13
CA GLY A 11 7.82 -9.77 -6.40
C GLY A 11 8.64 -10.01 -5.13
N SER A 12 8.49 -9.15 -4.12
CA SER A 12 9.20 -9.31 -2.84
C SER A 12 8.71 -10.54 -2.06
N ILE A 13 7.40 -10.81 -2.06
CA ILE A 13 6.84 -12.04 -1.50
C ILE A 13 7.48 -13.27 -2.20
N ALA A 14 7.48 -13.28 -3.53
CA ALA A 14 8.05 -14.40 -4.28
C ALA A 14 9.55 -14.60 -3.99
N ARG A 15 10.34 -13.50 -3.96
CA ARG A 15 11.77 -13.55 -3.60
C ARG A 15 11.99 -14.04 -2.17
N ALA A 16 11.18 -13.59 -1.22
CA ALA A 16 11.25 -14.02 0.18
C ALA A 16 10.99 -15.54 0.29
N LEU A 17 9.94 -16.02 -0.37
CA LEU A 17 9.61 -17.45 -0.38
C LEU A 17 10.70 -18.31 -1.03
N ALA A 18 11.28 -17.86 -2.14
CA ALA A 18 12.38 -18.55 -2.80
C ALA A 18 13.63 -18.61 -1.92
N ALA A 19 13.92 -17.52 -1.18
CA ALA A 19 15.11 -17.42 -0.35
C ALA A 19 14.98 -18.19 0.99
N TRP A 20 13.83 -18.12 1.67
CA TRP A 20 13.70 -18.59 3.05
C TRP A 20 12.76 -19.78 3.26
N ALA A 21 11.99 -20.13 2.25
CA ALA A 21 11.13 -21.31 2.25
C ALA A 21 11.25 -22.09 0.93
N PRO A 22 12.48 -22.43 0.49
CA PRO A 22 12.72 -23.04 -0.82
C PRO A 22 11.96 -24.37 -0.94
N GLY A 23 11.23 -24.52 -2.05
CA GLY A 23 10.44 -25.73 -2.35
C GLY A 23 9.12 -25.84 -1.58
N ALA A 24 8.86 -25.05 -0.56
CA ALA A 24 7.61 -25.08 0.18
C ALA A 24 6.43 -24.43 -0.58
N TRP A 25 6.73 -23.51 -1.51
CA TRP A 25 5.75 -22.74 -2.25
C TRP A 25 5.98 -22.82 -3.76
N ARG A 26 5.00 -23.36 -4.49
CA ARG A 26 5.00 -23.30 -5.96
C ARG A 26 4.20 -22.08 -6.38
N VAL A 27 4.88 -21.05 -6.89
CA VAL A 27 4.29 -19.77 -7.28
C VAL A 27 4.03 -19.75 -8.78
N ALA A 28 2.77 -19.46 -9.17
CA ALA A 28 2.38 -19.07 -10.51
C ALA A 28 1.95 -17.60 -10.48
N ALA A 29 2.52 -16.75 -11.31
CA ALA A 29 2.23 -15.32 -11.31
C ALA A 29 1.74 -14.85 -12.67
N TRP A 30 0.79 -13.91 -12.65
CA TRP A 30 0.24 -13.29 -13.84
C TRP A 30 0.16 -11.77 -13.70
N THR A 31 0.43 -11.08 -14.79
CA THR A 31 0.13 -9.65 -14.98
C THR A 31 -0.28 -9.40 -16.44
N PRO A 32 -1.03 -8.32 -16.74
CA PRO A 32 -1.44 -8.03 -18.12
C PRO A 32 -0.29 -7.93 -19.12
N THR A 33 0.90 -7.50 -18.67
CA THR A 33 2.08 -7.36 -19.55
C THR A 33 2.99 -8.58 -19.55
N GLY A 34 2.85 -9.49 -18.60
CA GLY A 34 3.73 -10.64 -18.38
C GLY A 34 5.18 -10.32 -17.99
N ARG A 35 5.61 -9.06 -18.03
CA ARG A 35 7.03 -8.65 -17.87
C ARG A 35 7.62 -9.08 -16.53
N GLY A 36 6.94 -8.77 -15.43
CA GLY A 36 7.41 -9.13 -14.09
C GLY A 36 7.50 -10.64 -13.88
N PRO A 37 6.44 -11.40 -14.15
CA PRO A 37 6.47 -12.85 -14.07
C PRO A 37 7.55 -13.49 -14.95
N THR A 38 7.73 -13.05 -16.20
CA THR A 38 8.78 -13.58 -17.10
C THR A 38 10.17 -13.34 -16.53
N ALA A 39 10.45 -12.16 -15.99
CA ALA A 39 11.73 -11.86 -15.36
C ALA A 39 11.96 -12.72 -14.09
N ALA A 40 10.92 -12.88 -13.26
CA ALA A 40 11.00 -13.69 -12.04
C ALA A 40 11.18 -15.19 -12.33
N LEU A 41 10.62 -15.68 -13.42
CA LEU A 41 10.86 -17.04 -13.90
C LEU A 41 12.32 -17.23 -14.36
N ALA A 42 12.87 -16.27 -15.09
CA ALA A 42 14.28 -16.26 -15.50
C ALA A 42 15.26 -16.16 -14.32
N ASP A 43 14.84 -15.53 -13.22
CA ASP A 43 15.60 -15.42 -11.96
C ASP A 43 15.41 -16.67 -11.04
N ASP A 44 14.69 -17.71 -11.47
CA ASP A 44 14.33 -18.89 -10.67
C ASP A 44 13.55 -18.58 -9.37
N VAL A 45 12.83 -17.43 -9.35
CA VAL A 45 12.07 -16.98 -8.19
C VAL A 45 10.65 -17.55 -8.14
N ILE A 46 10.07 -17.85 -9.31
CA ILE A 46 8.74 -18.45 -9.43
C ILE A 46 8.77 -19.67 -10.35
N ALA A 47 7.77 -20.55 -10.20
CA ALA A 47 7.67 -21.77 -10.98
C ALA A 47 6.98 -21.59 -12.34
N VAL A 48 6.08 -20.58 -12.45
CA VAL A 48 5.27 -20.36 -13.65
C VAL A 48 5.05 -18.85 -13.88
N ALA A 49 5.45 -18.35 -15.04
CA ALA A 49 4.97 -17.10 -15.60
C ALA A 49 3.72 -17.42 -16.43
N ALA A 50 2.55 -17.25 -15.83
CA ALA A 50 1.27 -17.63 -16.42
C ALA A 50 0.91 -16.73 -17.61
N ALA A 51 0.38 -17.32 -18.69
CA ALA A 51 -0.04 -16.60 -19.87
C ALA A 51 -1.40 -15.90 -19.66
N SER A 52 -2.24 -16.43 -18.76
CA SER A 52 -3.55 -15.89 -18.43
C SER A 52 -3.81 -15.99 -16.93
N PRO A 53 -4.83 -15.26 -16.39
CA PRO A 53 -5.27 -15.45 -15.01
C PRO A 53 -5.70 -16.90 -14.73
N GLU A 54 -6.40 -17.51 -15.67
CA GLU A 54 -6.89 -18.88 -15.58
C GLU A 54 -5.74 -19.88 -15.40
N ASP A 55 -4.64 -19.66 -16.13
CA ASP A 55 -3.44 -20.50 -15.99
C ASP A 55 -2.77 -20.32 -14.62
N ALA A 56 -2.77 -19.10 -14.09
CA ALA A 56 -2.23 -18.85 -12.75
C ALA A 56 -3.10 -19.49 -11.66
N LEU A 57 -4.43 -19.45 -11.82
CA LEU A 57 -5.39 -19.97 -10.85
C LEU A 57 -5.45 -21.50 -10.84
N ARG A 58 -4.98 -22.18 -11.90
CA ARG A 58 -5.00 -23.63 -12.00
C ARG A 58 -4.32 -24.27 -10.79
N ASP A 59 -5.10 -25.06 -10.07
CA ASP A 59 -4.66 -25.77 -8.86
C ASP A 59 -4.18 -24.87 -7.69
N ALA A 60 -4.52 -23.58 -7.70
CA ALA A 60 -4.14 -22.68 -6.62
C ALA A 60 -4.94 -22.95 -5.34
N GLU A 61 -4.26 -23.10 -4.22
CA GLU A 61 -4.84 -23.20 -2.88
C GLU A 61 -4.81 -21.87 -2.13
N LEU A 62 -3.91 -20.96 -2.51
CA LEU A 62 -3.83 -19.60 -2.03
C LEU A 62 -3.71 -18.67 -3.24
N ILE A 63 -4.56 -17.67 -3.29
CA ILE A 63 -4.64 -16.68 -4.36
C ILE A 63 -4.36 -15.31 -3.76
N ILE A 64 -3.33 -14.63 -4.26
CA ILE A 64 -2.90 -13.31 -3.77
C ILE A 64 -3.22 -12.26 -4.82
N LEU A 65 -4.01 -11.25 -4.44
CA LEU A 65 -4.25 -10.05 -5.24
C LEU A 65 -3.17 -9.02 -4.92
N ALA A 66 -2.13 -8.95 -5.77
CA ALA A 66 -0.96 -8.08 -5.56
C ALA A 66 -0.97 -6.89 -6.54
N ALA A 67 -2.08 -6.15 -6.54
CA ALA A 67 -2.38 -5.06 -7.44
C ALA A 67 -2.88 -3.82 -6.68
N PRO A 68 -3.01 -2.64 -7.32
CA PRO A 68 -3.65 -1.48 -6.72
C PRO A 68 -5.08 -1.75 -6.25
N PRO A 69 -5.60 -1.04 -5.22
CA PRO A 69 -6.89 -1.35 -4.61
C PRO A 69 -8.07 -1.47 -5.59
N MET A 70 -8.18 -0.56 -6.57
CA MET A 70 -9.25 -0.62 -7.57
C MET A 70 -9.14 -1.85 -8.47
N VAL A 71 -7.93 -2.27 -8.81
CA VAL A 71 -7.69 -3.51 -9.57
C VAL A 71 -8.03 -4.74 -8.73
N CYS A 72 -7.71 -4.73 -7.43
CA CYS A 72 -8.12 -5.80 -6.52
C CYS A 72 -9.64 -5.97 -6.48
N LEU A 73 -10.41 -4.87 -6.46
CA LEU A 73 -11.89 -4.93 -6.51
C LEU A 73 -12.37 -5.59 -7.80
N ALA A 74 -11.81 -5.22 -8.96
CA ALA A 74 -12.16 -5.85 -10.24
C ALA A 74 -11.79 -7.34 -10.27
N LEU A 75 -10.61 -7.72 -9.77
CA LEU A 75 -10.18 -9.11 -9.68
C LEU A 75 -11.09 -9.95 -8.77
N LEU A 76 -11.66 -9.37 -7.70
CA LEU A 76 -12.67 -10.05 -6.87
C LEU A 76 -13.94 -10.34 -7.66
N ASP A 77 -14.38 -9.39 -8.51
CA ASP A 77 -15.55 -9.60 -9.37
C ASP A 77 -15.30 -10.72 -10.38
N ASP A 78 -14.13 -10.76 -11.00
CA ASP A 78 -13.74 -11.83 -11.92
C ASP A 78 -13.66 -13.19 -11.19
N LEU A 79 -13.09 -13.24 -9.99
CA LEU A 79 -13.01 -14.46 -9.16
C LEU A 79 -14.40 -14.98 -8.73
N ALA A 80 -15.36 -14.09 -8.51
CA ALA A 80 -16.74 -14.47 -8.17
C ALA A 80 -17.57 -14.81 -9.41
N GLY A 81 -17.20 -14.29 -10.58
CA GLY A 81 -17.84 -14.49 -11.87
C GLY A 81 -17.17 -15.56 -12.73
N ALA A 82 -16.48 -15.12 -13.77
CA ALA A 82 -15.91 -16.01 -14.80
C ALA A 82 -14.90 -17.04 -14.27
N TRP A 83 -14.16 -16.70 -13.22
CA TRP A 83 -13.14 -17.58 -12.67
C TRP A 83 -13.61 -18.43 -11.48
N ARG A 84 -14.88 -18.28 -11.05
CA ARG A 84 -15.43 -19.07 -9.93
C ARG A 84 -15.27 -20.59 -10.09
N PRO A 85 -15.49 -21.17 -11.30
CA PRO A 85 -15.31 -22.61 -11.51
C PRO A 85 -13.87 -23.09 -11.37
N LEU A 86 -12.87 -22.21 -11.43
CA LEU A 86 -11.46 -22.53 -11.31
C LEU A 86 -10.99 -22.59 -9.86
N LEU A 87 -11.77 -22.02 -8.93
CA LEU A 87 -11.43 -22.00 -7.52
C LEU A 87 -11.64 -23.38 -6.90
N ARG A 88 -10.60 -23.91 -6.26
CA ARG A 88 -10.73 -25.12 -5.43
C ARG A 88 -11.65 -24.87 -4.23
N SER A 89 -12.35 -25.87 -3.77
CA SER A 89 -13.28 -25.76 -2.63
C SER A 89 -12.63 -25.28 -1.33
N HIS A 90 -11.32 -25.50 -1.20
CA HIS A 90 -10.52 -25.10 -0.04
C HIS A 90 -9.54 -23.95 -0.35
N ALA A 91 -9.65 -23.32 -1.52
CA ALA A 91 -8.82 -22.17 -1.86
C ALA A 91 -9.10 -20.99 -0.92
N VAL A 92 -8.06 -20.23 -0.61
CA VAL A 92 -8.16 -18.97 0.15
C VAL A 92 -7.71 -17.83 -0.76
N VAL A 93 -8.46 -16.75 -0.78
CA VAL A 93 -8.10 -15.51 -1.46
C VAL A 93 -7.61 -14.51 -0.42
N THR A 94 -6.52 -13.82 -0.72
CA THR A 94 -6.02 -12.71 0.10
C THR A 94 -5.54 -11.59 -0.80
N ASP A 95 -5.30 -10.42 -0.24
CA ASP A 95 -4.69 -9.29 -0.95
C ASP A 95 -3.47 -8.75 -0.20
N VAL A 96 -2.78 -7.82 -0.82
CA VAL A 96 -1.69 -7.04 -0.21
C VAL A 96 -1.89 -5.54 -0.41
N ALA A 97 -3.13 -5.12 -0.69
CA ALA A 97 -3.46 -3.74 -0.98
C ALA A 97 -3.37 -2.84 0.27
N SER A 98 -3.24 -1.55 0.04
CA SER A 98 -3.04 -0.55 1.09
C SER A 98 -4.32 -0.16 1.85
N THR A 99 -5.50 -0.63 1.42
CA THR A 99 -6.80 -0.39 2.06
C THR A 99 -7.52 -1.71 2.26
N LYS A 100 -8.31 -1.84 3.35
CA LYS A 100 -8.92 -3.11 3.74
C LYS A 100 -10.44 -3.12 3.68
N THR A 101 -11.09 -2.05 4.13
CA THR A 101 -12.56 -2.05 4.32
C THR A 101 -13.30 -2.31 3.01
N ALA A 102 -13.00 -1.56 1.95
CA ALA A 102 -13.69 -1.71 0.67
C ALA A 102 -13.50 -3.09 0.06
N ILE A 103 -12.26 -3.62 0.11
CA ILE A 103 -11.89 -4.92 -0.47
C ILE A 103 -12.55 -6.05 0.33
N THR A 104 -12.48 -6.01 1.66
CA THR A 104 -13.07 -7.03 2.53
C THR A 104 -14.60 -7.09 2.39
N LEU A 105 -15.27 -5.92 2.39
CA LEU A 105 -16.71 -5.85 2.17
C LEU A 105 -17.11 -6.37 0.79
N ARG A 106 -16.36 -6.04 -0.26
CA ARG A 106 -16.63 -6.56 -1.60
C ARG A 106 -16.48 -8.07 -1.66
N ALA A 107 -15.42 -8.61 -1.12
CA ALA A 107 -15.17 -10.06 -1.08
C ALA A 107 -16.28 -10.79 -0.31
N ALA A 108 -16.73 -10.24 0.83
CA ALA A 108 -17.83 -10.78 1.61
C ALA A 108 -19.18 -10.76 0.84
N ALA A 109 -19.49 -9.65 0.17
CA ALA A 109 -20.70 -9.52 -0.64
C ALA A 109 -20.73 -10.52 -1.82
N LEU A 110 -19.57 -10.90 -2.34
CA LEU A 110 -19.38 -11.89 -3.41
C LEU A 110 -19.31 -13.34 -2.91
N GLY A 111 -19.35 -13.56 -1.59
CA GLY A 111 -19.23 -14.90 -0.99
C GLY A 111 -17.90 -15.60 -1.32
N LEU A 112 -16.79 -14.83 -1.39
CA LEU A 112 -15.47 -15.38 -1.62
C LEU A 112 -14.79 -15.81 -0.30
N PRO A 113 -14.01 -16.89 -0.29
CA PRO A 113 -13.21 -17.33 0.86
C PRO A 113 -12.00 -16.38 1.04
N PHE A 114 -12.21 -15.23 1.63
CA PHE A 114 -11.27 -14.11 1.63
C PHE A 114 -10.77 -13.75 3.03
N VAL A 115 -9.47 -13.48 3.12
CA VAL A 115 -8.80 -12.92 4.30
C VAL A 115 -8.02 -11.68 3.84
N GLY A 116 -8.37 -10.51 4.37
CA GLY A 116 -7.65 -9.28 4.02
C GLY A 116 -6.22 -9.28 4.55
N GLY A 117 -5.28 -8.87 3.74
CA GLY A 117 -3.86 -8.75 4.09
C GLY A 117 -3.27 -7.40 3.67
N HIS A 118 -2.31 -6.88 4.44
CA HIS A 118 -1.51 -5.73 4.05
C HIS A 118 -0.14 -5.76 4.72
N PRO A 119 0.92 -6.15 4.00
CA PRO A 119 2.28 -5.98 4.49
C PRO A 119 2.64 -4.49 4.52
N MET A 120 3.01 -3.99 5.69
CA MET A 120 3.37 -2.57 5.92
C MET A 120 4.77 -2.29 5.37
N ALA A 121 4.93 -2.45 4.06
CA ALA A 121 6.18 -2.27 3.35
C ALA A 121 5.93 -1.72 1.94
N GLY A 122 6.80 -0.84 1.49
CA GLY A 122 6.70 -0.23 0.17
C GLY A 122 7.82 0.77 -0.08
N SER A 123 7.88 1.26 -1.28
CA SER A 123 8.74 2.38 -1.69
C SER A 123 8.08 3.13 -2.85
N GLU A 124 8.65 4.26 -3.22
CA GLU A 124 8.25 5.01 -4.43
C GLU A 124 8.65 4.29 -5.73
N ARG A 125 9.48 3.24 -5.63
CA ARG A 125 9.89 2.43 -6.80
C ARG A 125 8.81 1.41 -7.12
N THR A 126 8.65 1.08 -8.39
CA THR A 126 7.62 0.17 -8.89
C THR A 126 8.19 -1.01 -9.68
N GLY A 127 7.35 -2.03 -9.87
CA GLY A 127 7.68 -3.20 -10.68
C GLY A 127 8.54 -4.24 -9.96
N TYR A 128 8.68 -5.40 -10.62
CA TYR A 128 9.46 -6.54 -10.09
C TYR A 128 10.94 -6.20 -9.89
N GLY A 129 11.53 -5.40 -10.78
CA GLY A 129 12.95 -5.01 -10.66
C GLY A 129 13.29 -4.19 -9.40
N ALA A 130 12.30 -3.65 -8.71
CA ALA A 130 12.48 -2.97 -7.42
C ALA A 130 12.29 -3.90 -6.22
N SER A 131 11.84 -5.15 -6.42
CA SER A 131 11.54 -6.09 -5.35
C SER A 131 12.81 -6.64 -4.68
N SER A 132 12.69 -6.94 -3.38
CA SER A 132 13.75 -7.54 -2.58
C SER A 132 13.16 -8.60 -1.64
N ALA A 133 13.91 -9.67 -1.36
CA ALA A 133 13.53 -10.65 -0.35
C ALA A 133 13.37 -9.98 1.03
N ASP A 134 14.23 -9.02 1.35
CA ASP A 134 14.30 -8.37 2.67
C ASP A 134 13.21 -7.30 2.89
N LEU A 135 12.44 -6.92 1.87
CA LEU A 135 11.45 -5.84 1.96
C LEU A 135 10.47 -6.01 3.13
N LEU A 136 10.12 -7.26 3.42
CA LEU A 136 9.07 -7.63 4.38
C LEU A 136 9.62 -8.07 5.75
N VAL A 137 10.93 -8.23 5.90
CA VAL A 137 11.57 -8.72 7.12
C VAL A 137 11.25 -7.80 8.28
N GLU A 138 10.73 -8.38 9.37
CA GLU A 138 10.34 -7.68 10.61
C GLU A 138 9.30 -6.57 10.41
N ARG A 139 8.68 -6.50 9.22
CA ARG A 139 7.61 -5.54 8.97
C ARG A 139 6.27 -6.10 9.41
N PRO A 140 5.39 -5.26 10.01
CA PRO A 140 4.04 -5.69 10.30
C PRO A 140 3.34 -6.14 9.01
N TRP A 141 2.64 -7.27 9.10
CA TRP A 141 1.71 -7.71 8.05
C TRP A 141 0.33 -7.79 8.68
N VAL A 142 -0.50 -6.79 8.39
CA VAL A 142 -1.86 -6.77 8.89
C VAL A 142 -2.65 -7.91 8.28
N ILE A 143 -3.36 -8.66 9.13
CA ILE A 143 -4.33 -9.68 8.75
C ILE A 143 -5.67 -9.24 9.32
N VAL A 144 -6.68 -9.14 8.44
CA VAL A 144 -8.06 -8.88 8.89
C VAL A 144 -8.68 -10.22 9.25
N PRO A 145 -8.97 -10.49 10.54
CA PRO A 145 -9.53 -11.78 10.96
C PRO A 145 -10.84 -12.07 10.23
N SER A 146 -10.97 -13.28 9.73
CA SER A 146 -12.19 -13.78 9.10
C SER A 146 -13.02 -14.63 10.09
N ALA A 147 -14.17 -15.13 9.65
CA ALA A 147 -14.96 -16.08 10.44
C ALA A 147 -14.39 -17.52 10.38
N ALA A 148 -13.30 -17.75 9.62
CA ALA A 148 -12.71 -19.05 9.39
C ALA A 148 -11.22 -19.07 9.79
N PRO A 149 -10.91 -19.47 11.04
CA PRO A 149 -9.53 -19.44 11.57
C PRO A 149 -8.50 -20.20 10.72
N ASP A 150 -8.91 -21.26 10.02
CA ASP A 150 -8.04 -22.02 9.14
C ASP A 150 -7.59 -21.21 7.91
N MET A 151 -8.45 -20.31 7.40
CA MET A 151 -8.08 -19.40 6.32
C MET A 151 -7.08 -18.34 6.83
N ASP A 152 -7.35 -17.77 8.00
CA ASP A 152 -6.45 -16.80 8.64
C ASP A 152 -5.07 -17.41 8.90
N ALA A 153 -5.02 -18.65 9.35
CA ALA A 153 -3.77 -19.40 9.59
C ALA A 153 -2.93 -19.56 8.31
N ARG A 154 -3.57 -19.75 7.14
CA ARG A 154 -2.85 -19.85 5.85
C ARG A 154 -2.20 -18.54 5.46
N VAL A 155 -2.92 -17.40 5.61
CA VAL A 155 -2.36 -16.07 5.32
C VAL A 155 -1.26 -15.72 6.33
N ARG A 156 -1.44 -16.10 7.61
CA ARG A 156 -0.42 -15.96 8.65
C ARG A 156 0.84 -16.76 8.31
N SER A 157 0.70 -17.99 7.82
CA SER A 157 1.83 -18.82 7.40
C SER A 157 2.60 -18.19 6.25
N LEU A 158 1.91 -17.54 5.30
CA LEU A 158 2.56 -16.78 4.22
C LEU A 158 3.39 -15.62 4.79
N ALA A 159 2.81 -14.81 5.69
CA ALA A 159 3.50 -13.68 6.31
C ALA A 159 4.76 -14.14 7.07
N LEU A 160 4.65 -15.21 7.85
CA LEU A 160 5.77 -15.80 8.59
C LEU A 160 6.85 -16.36 7.65
N ALA A 161 6.46 -17.00 6.54
CA ALA A 161 7.40 -17.49 5.52
C ALA A 161 8.17 -16.35 4.85
N CYS A 162 7.58 -15.13 4.80
CA CYS A 162 8.25 -13.91 4.36
C CYS A 162 9.03 -13.18 5.48
N ARG A 163 9.15 -13.78 6.67
CA ARG A 163 9.76 -13.17 7.88
C ARG A 163 9.10 -11.85 8.30
N ALA A 164 7.86 -11.63 7.92
CA ALA A 164 7.05 -10.53 8.40
C ALA A 164 6.43 -10.84 9.77
N VAL A 165 5.96 -9.81 10.47
CA VAL A 165 5.31 -9.93 11.78
C VAL A 165 3.80 -9.83 11.60
N PRO A 166 3.03 -10.94 11.67
CA PRO A 166 1.59 -10.91 11.55
C PRO A 166 0.94 -10.07 12.67
N LEU A 167 0.02 -9.18 12.29
CA LEU A 167 -0.71 -8.30 13.18
C LEU A 167 -2.20 -8.37 12.88
N ASP A 168 -3.02 -8.88 13.80
CA ASP A 168 -4.45 -8.92 13.64
C ASP A 168 -5.04 -7.53 13.87
N MET A 169 -5.86 -7.07 12.92
CA MET A 169 -6.50 -5.76 13.00
C MET A 169 -7.80 -5.74 12.20
N ALA A 170 -8.87 -5.15 12.76
CA ALA A 170 -10.11 -4.98 12.00
C ALA A 170 -9.91 -4.03 10.80
N ALA A 171 -10.59 -4.29 9.69
CA ALA A 171 -10.44 -3.53 8.44
C ALA A 171 -10.62 -2.01 8.63
N ALA A 172 -11.65 -1.61 9.40
CA ALA A 172 -11.93 -0.20 9.67
C ALA A 172 -10.85 0.46 10.54
N ASP A 173 -10.27 -0.28 11.51
CA ASP A 173 -9.19 0.22 12.37
C ASP A 173 -7.91 0.40 11.57
N HIS A 174 -7.59 -0.59 10.73
CA HIS A 174 -6.50 -0.50 9.77
C HIS A 174 -6.64 0.76 8.90
N ASP A 175 -7.80 0.94 8.25
CA ASP A 175 -7.99 2.05 7.30
C ASP A 175 -7.91 3.42 8.00
N ARG A 176 -8.38 3.53 9.25
CA ARG A 176 -8.19 4.74 10.06
C ARG A 176 -6.72 4.99 10.41
N ALA A 177 -5.99 3.93 10.76
CA ALA A 177 -4.57 4.05 11.11
C ALA A 177 -3.73 4.45 9.90
N VAL A 178 -3.87 3.75 8.77
CA VAL A 178 -3.09 4.06 7.56
C VAL A 178 -3.50 5.40 6.92
N ALA A 179 -4.74 5.85 7.11
CA ALA A 179 -5.15 7.19 6.70
C ALA A 179 -4.29 8.27 7.36
N ALA A 180 -3.88 8.07 8.62
CA ALA A 180 -3.04 9.01 9.35
C ALA A 180 -1.56 8.92 8.96
N VAL A 181 -0.98 7.71 8.95
CA VAL A 181 0.48 7.52 8.88
C VAL A 181 1.01 7.27 7.47
N SER A 182 0.14 7.05 6.50
CA SER A 182 0.51 6.71 5.12
C SER A 182 -0.23 7.55 4.08
N HIS A 183 -1.57 7.56 4.12
CA HIS A 183 -2.37 8.18 3.06
C HIS A 183 -2.37 9.71 3.15
N LEU A 184 -2.48 10.28 4.36
CA LEU A 184 -2.32 11.73 4.56
C LEU A 184 -0.94 12.22 4.12
N PRO A 185 0.18 11.61 4.50
CA PRO A 185 1.50 11.98 3.98
C PRO A 185 1.59 11.98 2.44
N LEU A 186 0.97 10.99 1.76
CA LEU A 186 0.92 10.97 0.30
C LEU A 186 0.18 12.18 -0.27
N VAL A 187 -1.01 12.49 0.25
CA VAL A 187 -1.82 13.62 -0.21
C VAL A 187 -1.14 14.95 0.16
N ALA A 188 -0.57 15.07 1.36
CA ALA A 188 0.15 16.26 1.79
C ALA A 188 1.36 16.56 0.89
N ALA A 189 2.12 15.51 0.51
CA ALA A 189 3.23 15.66 -0.44
C ALA A 189 2.74 16.16 -1.82
N ALA A 190 1.64 15.62 -2.34
CA ALA A 190 1.07 16.05 -3.61
C ALA A 190 0.50 17.48 -3.53
N ALA A 191 -0.21 17.81 -2.43
CA ALA A 191 -0.74 19.15 -2.19
C ALA A 191 0.38 20.18 -2.04
N LEU A 192 1.48 19.83 -1.35
CA LEU A 192 2.66 20.70 -1.22
C LEU A 192 3.25 21.03 -2.60
N VAL A 193 3.38 20.03 -3.48
CA VAL A 193 3.85 20.26 -4.85
C VAL A 193 2.90 21.19 -5.59
N GLY A 194 1.59 20.92 -5.57
CA GLY A 194 0.59 21.74 -6.26
C GLY A 194 0.56 23.19 -5.74
N SER A 195 0.67 23.38 -4.41
CA SER A 195 0.61 24.74 -3.81
C SER A 195 1.86 25.58 -4.06
N VAL A 196 3.04 24.95 -4.25
CA VAL A 196 4.32 25.68 -4.41
C VAL A 196 4.73 25.75 -5.88
N ALA A 197 4.59 24.65 -6.64
CA ALA A 197 5.04 24.59 -8.03
C ALA A 197 3.95 24.93 -9.05
N GLY A 198 2.67 24.85 -8.66
CA GLY A 198 1.54 24.91 -9.59
C GLY A 198 1.44 23.65 -10.45
N ASP A 199 0.68 23.73 -11.52
CA ASP A 199 0.53 22.65 -12.49
C ASP A 199 1.63 22.69 -13.56
N VAL A 200 1.83 21.59 -14.27
CA VAL A 200 2.83 21.49 -15.36
C VAL A 200 2.56 22.51 -16.45
N ASP A 201 1.29 22.72 -16.81
CA ASP A 201 0.87 23.65 -17.86
C ASP A 201 0.61 25.08 -17.34
N ALA A 202 0.57 25.27 -16.02
CA ALA A 202 0.35 26.55 -15.33
C ALA A 202 1.22 26.64 -14.06
N PRO A 203 2.55 26.77 -14.22
CA PRO A 203 3.44 26.85 -13.06
C PRO A 203 3.21 28.14 -12.26
N ALA A 204 3.42 28.05 -10.94
CA ALA A 204 3.36 29.21 -10.05
C ALA A 204 4.38 30.28 -10.48
N GLU A 205 4.04 31.56 -10.32
CA GLU A 205 4.83 32.70 -10.81
C GLU A 205 6.28 32.70 -10.27
N ASP A 206 6.46 32.34 -9.02
CA ASP A 206 7.76 32.31 -8.33
C ASP A 206 8.47 30.94 -8.41
N TRP A 207 7.83 29.91 -9.01
CA TRP A 207 8.41 28.58 -9.07
C TRP A 207 9.78 28.52 -9.77
N SER A 208 9.97 29.33 -10.80
CA SER A 208 11.27 29.38 -11.51
C SER A 208 12.43 29.78 -10.62
N ALA A 209 12.20 30.62 -9.62
CA ALA A 209 13.18 31.01 -8.63
C ALA A 209 13.24 29.96 -7.49
N ALA A 210 12.11 29.56 -6.93
CA ALA A 210 12.03 28.63 -5.82
C ALA A 210 12.69 27.28 -6.12
N ARG A 211 12.50 26.71 -7.31
CA ARG A 211 13.10 25.43 -7.70
C ARG A 211 14.63 25.42 -7.66
N ARG A 212 15.28 26.59 -7.82
CA ARG A 212 16.74 26.71 -7.75
C ARG A 212 17.26 26.60 -6.33
N LEU A 213 16.40 26.84 -5.34
CA LEU A 213 16.68 26.76 -3.91
C LEU A 213 16.20 25.42 -3.31
N ALA A 214 15.53 24.57 -4.10
CA ALA A 214 15.00 23.30 -3.66
C ALA A 214 16.13 22.34 -3.23
N ALA A 215 16.24 22.07 -1.94
CA ALA A 215 17.28 21.26 -1.33
C ALA A 215 16.69 19.97 -0.66
N GLY A 216 17.36 19.42 0.34
CA GLY A 216 16.98 18.19 1.03
C GLY A 216 15.54 18.21 1.54
N GLY A 217 15.15 19.23 2.30
CA GLY A 217 13.81 19.33 2.87
C GLY A 217 12.69 19.24 1.82
N TRP A 218 12.83 19.94 0.68
CA TRP A 218 11.88 19.85 -0.43
C TRP A 218 11.81 18.41 -0.98
N ARG A 219 12.97 17.78 -1.23
CA ARG A 219 13.03 16.42 -1.77
C ARG A 219 12.39 15.39 -0.84
N ASP A 220 12.66 15.51 0.46
CA ASP A 220 12.14 14.58 1.46
C ASP A 220 10.62 14.72 1.61
N MET A 221 10.12 15.95 1.70
CA MET A 221 8.69 16.23 1.85
C MET A 221 7.88 15.91 0.59
N THR A 222 8.46 15.99 -0.60
CA THR A 222 7.75 15.71 -1.87
C THR A 222 8.00 14.31 -2.44
N ARG A 223 8.80 13.49 -1.77
CA ARG A 223 9.18 12.16 -2.24
C ARG A 223 7.97 11.27 -2.56
N LEU A 224 6.96 11.27 -1.70
CA LEU A 224 5.77 10.45 -1.87
C LEU A 224 4.90 10.85 -3.08
N ALA A 225 4.95 12.12 -3.50
CA ALA A 225 4.24 12.58 -4.69
C ALA A 225 4.78 11.97 -6.01
N ARG A 226 5.95 11.30 -5.97
CA ARG A 226 6.52 10.58 -7.12
C ARG A 226 6.00 9.15 -7.26
N GLY A 227 5.13 8.70 -6.37
CA GLY A 227 4.58 7.35 -6.36
C GLY A 227 3.67 7.05 -7.55
N ASP A 228 3.26 5.80 -7.65
CA ASP A 228 2.35 5.33 -8.70
C ASP A 228 0.97 5.99 -8.60
N VAL A 229 0.51 6.63 -9.68
CA VAL A 229 -0.75 7.37 -9.72
C VAL A 229 -1.96 6.45 -9.53
N ALA A 230 -1.96 5.26 -10.12
CA ALA A 230 -3.06 4.31 -10.00
C ALA A 230 -3.18 3.79 -8.55
N MET A 231 -2.05 3.57 -7.88
CA MET A 231 -2.00 3.22 -6.47
C MET A 231 -2.55 4.36 -5.61
N GLY A 232 -2.07 5.58 -5.79
CA GLY A 232 -2.51 6.77 -5.05
C GLY A 232 -4.01 7.05 -5.23
N THR A 233 -4.51 6.97 -6.47
CA THR A 233 -5.94 7.09 -6.78
C THR A 233 -6.75 6.00 -6.09
N GLY A 234 -6.29 4.75 -6.16
CA GLY A 234 -6.95 3.62 -5.50
C GLY A 234 -7.05 3.81 -3.99
N ILE A 235 -5.96 4.23 -3.34
CA ILE A 235 -5.91 4.55 -1.91
C ILE A 235 -6.93 5.64 -1.57
N ALA A 236 -6.90 6.77 -2.27
CA ALA A 236 -7.78 7.91 -2.00
C ALA A 236 -9.27 7.55 -2.19
N THR A 237 -9.57 6.74 -3.22
CA THR A 237 -10.94 6.33 -3.53
C THR A 237 -11.47 5.30 -2.51
N THR A 238 -10.68 4.28 -2.17
CA THR A 238 -11.15 3.17 -1.33
C THR A 238 -11.07 3.45 0.18
N ASN A 239 -10.35 4.52 0.59
CA ASN A 239 -10.30 4.98 1.98
C ASN A 239 -10.72 6.46 2.12
N ALA A 240 -11.64 6.92 1.27
CA ALA A 240 -11.99 8.34 1.13
C ALA A 240 -12.47 8.99 2.44
N ALA A 241 -13.34 8.33 3.19
CA ALA A 241 -13.93 8.91 4.40
C ALA A 241 -12.88 9.16 5.51
N ALA A 242 -12.04 8.15 5.80
CA ALA A 242 -11.00 8.28 6.81
C ALA A 242 -9.92 9.29 6.38
N LEU A 243 -9.53 9.27 5.09
CA LEU A 243 -8.56 10.20 4.55
C LEU A 243 -9.08 11.65 4.58
N ALA A 244 -10.33 11.89 4.18
CA ALA A 244 -10.94 13.22 4.23
C ALA A 244 -10.99 13.77 5.66
N ALA A 245 -11.28 12.94 6.65
CA ALA A 245 -11.25 13.36 8.07
C ALA A 245 -9.83 13.78 8.49
N ARG A 246 -8.80 13.04 8.07
CA ARG A 246 -7.40 13.39 8.37
C ARG A 246 -6.93 14.65 7.66
N ILE A 247 -7.36 14.86 6.42
CA ILE A 247 -7.06 16.10 5.68
C ILE A 247 -7.66 17.30 6.40
N ARG A 248 -8.92 17.24 6.87
CA ARG A 248 -9.53 18.35 7.63
C ARG A 248 -8.77 18.68 8.90
N ALA A 249 -8.39 17.67 9.69
CA ALA A 249 -7.58 17.87 10.89
C ALA A 249 -6.20 18.47 10.57
N TYR A 250 -5.61 18.11 9.43
CA TYR A 250 -4.35 18.68 8.98
C TYR A 250 -4.50 20.14 8.55
N ILE A 251 -5.58 20.48 7.85
CA ILE A 251 -5.92 21.88 7.50
C ILE A 251 -6.06 22.73 8.76
N GLU A 252 -6.83 22.27 9.76
CA GLU A 252 -6.99 22.97 11.04
C GLU A 252 -5.63 23.21 11.73
N THR A 253 -4.73 22.24 11.68
CA THR A 253 -3.38 22.41 12.21
C THR A 253 -2.59 23.48 11.45
N LEU A 254 -2.68 23.50 10.11
CA LEU A 254 -2.00 24.51 9.28
C LEU A 254 -2.60 25.92 9.46
N GLU A 255 -3.92 26.03 9.63
CA GLU A 255 -4.59 27.30 9.96
C GLU A 255 -4.07 27.86 11.30
N GLY A 256 -3.85 26.99 12.29
CA GLY A 256 -3.23 27.40 13.55
C GLY A 256 -1.80 27.94 13.38
N TRP A 257 -1.00 27.34 12.48
CA TRP A 257 0.32 27.87 12.14
C TRP A 257 0.24 29.27 11.48
N ALA A 258 -0.71 29.44 10.55
CA ALA A 258 -0.92 30.73 9.90
C ALA A 258 -1.33 31.79 10.91
N ALA A 259 -2.25 31.45 11.81
CA ALA A 259 -2.70 32.40 12.86
C ALA A 259 -1.56 32.82 13.79
N ASP A 260 -0.67 31.93 14.21
CA ASP A 260 0.48 32.28 15.05
C ASP A 260 1.47 33.19 14.30
N LEU A 261 1.61 33.03 12.98
CA LEU A 261 2.48 33.87 12.14
C LEU A 261 1.88 35.25 11.87
N GLU A 262 0.55 35.39 11.86
CA GLU A 262 -0.23 36.61 11.57
C GLU A 262 -0.75 37.30 12.84
N ALA A 263 -0.27 36.90 14.02
CA ALA A 263 -0.76 37.44 15.28
C ALA A 263 -0.58 38.98 15.38
N GLU A 264 -1.54 39.66 16.05
CA GLU A 264 -1.51 41.11 16.25
C GLU A 264 -0.24 41.51 17.03
N GLY A 265 0.55 42.40 16.47
CA GLY A 265 1.85 42.81 17.04
C GLY A 265 3.05 42.06 16.48
N GLY A 266 2.85 41.12 15.59
CA GLY A 266 3.87 40.25 14.92
C GLY A 266 3.79 38.78 15.32
N PRO A 267 4.62 37.93 14.73
CA PRO A 267 4.58 36.47 14.96
C PRO A 267 4.69 36.09 16.44
N ASP A 268 3.80 35.19 16.91
CA ASP A 268 3.82 34.63 18.26
C ASP A 268 4.94 33.62 18.39
N GLN A 269 6.11 34.06 18.86
CA GLN A 269 7.30 33.22 18.98
C GLN A 269 7.11 32.08 19.98
N ASP A 270 6.39 32.28 21.07
CA ASP A 270 6.18 31.28 22.13
C ASP A 270 5.25 30.17 21.64
N ALA A 271 4.19 30.53 20.90
CA ALA A 271 3.29 29.58 20.29
C ALA A 271 4.03 28.73 19.21
N ILE A 272 4.82 29.37 18.33
CA ILE A 272 5.63 28.71 17.31
C ILE A 272 6.62 27.73 17.95
N GLU A 273 7.37 28.19 18.97
CA GLU A 273 8.32 27.31 19.69
C GLU A 273 7.61 26.11 20.33
N THR A 274 6.45 26.34 20.93
CA THR A 274 5.64 25.30 21.58
C THR A 274 5.22 24.24 20.55
N ARG A 275 4.74 24.63 19.35
CA ARG A 275 4.39 23.68 18.27
C ARG A 275 5.59 22.84 17.83
N LEU A 276 6.73 23.47 17.58
CA LEU A 276 7.95 22.77 17.15
C LEU A 276 8.45 21.80 18.21
N ARG A 277 8.48 22.23 19.49
CA ARG A 277 8.89 21.42 20.62
C ARG A 277 7.95 20.22 20.82
N SER A 278 6.63 20.42 20.70
CA SER A 278 5.63 19.36 20.82
C SER A 278 5.81 18.30 19.72
N ALA A 279 5.96 18.72 18.46
CA ALA A 279 6.17 17.82 17.34
C ALA A 279 7.45 16.98 17.52
N ARG A 280 8.56 17.64 17.89
CA ARG A 280 9.84 16.97 18.18
C ARG A 280 9.70 15.97 19.32
N GLY A 281 9.11 16.37 20.46
CA GLY A 281 8.95 15.50 21.63
C GLY A 281 8.07 14.28 21.33
N THR A 282 7.03 14.44 20.48
CA THR A 282 6.21 13.31 20.03
C THR A 282 7.04 12.29 19.24
N LEU A 283 7.90 12.75 18.33
CA LEU A 283 8.76 11.84 17.54
C LEU A 283 9.83 11.16 18.40
N GLU A 284 10.42 11.88 19.36
CA GLU A 284 11.43 11.34 20.29
C GLU A 284 10.85 10.29 21.26
N ALA A 285 9.54 10.33 21.52
CA ALA A 285 8.84 9.36 22.36
C ALA A 285 8.36 8.11 21.58
N MET A 286 8.49 8.09 20.27
CA MET A 286 8.15 6.92 19.47
C MET A 286 9.25 5.85 19.60
N PRO A 287 8.89 4.55 19.76
CA PRO A 287 9.84 3.46 19.90
C PRO A 287 10.67 3.20 18.64
#